data_9251bc0018a4adc1c75cf4a5b39dbf79
#
_entry.id   9251bc0018a4adc1c75cf4a5b39dbf79
#
_cell.length_a   1.000
_cell.length_b   1.000
_cell.length_c   1.000
_cell.angle_alpha   90.00
_cell.angle_beta   90.00
_cell.angle_gamma   90.00
#
_symmetry.space_group_name_H-M   'P 1'
#
loop_
_entity.id
_entity.type
_entity.pdbx_description
1 polymer ?
#
loop_
_entity_poly.entity_id
_entity_poly.type
_entity_poly.pdbx_seq_one_letter_code
_entity_poly.pdbx_strand_id
1 'polypeptide(L)'
;MFFFGLAALAQPYPTKPIRMIVISAPGGSTDILSRAVGKSMTETLGQTIVLDNKPGGGGIIATETTAKAPPDGYTILMSNTSHSVLPSLHAKLPYDPIKDFAPVSLVALTHSLLLVNPQLPVKNVKELIDLARAQPGKLNYASGTTGASAHFGAELLKLMAKVNIVQVPYKGTAGQLTALIANEVQMSFVTMPSALPHVNAGRLRALAIGSPRRSPTLPDLPTVAESGLPGFDIGAWNGLLAPAGTPPALIAKLNAAIVKMTTDPVTKEHASSQGAELISDTPQEFTAYIKAQIARFAQVVKATGMRAD
;
A
#
# COMPACT_ATOMS: atom_id res chain seq x y z
N MET A 1 32.21 -51.71 3.87
CA MET A 1 30.83 -51.38 3.53
C MET A 1 30.77 -49.87 3.37
N PHE A 2 30.92 -49.36 2.15
CA PHE A 2 30.91 -47.92 1.87
C PHE A 2 29.46 -47.45 1.68
N PHE A 3 28.96 -46.64 2.58
CA PHE A 3 27.70 -45.91 2.38
C PHE A 3 27.95 -44.76 1.41
N PHE A 4 27.55 -44.89 0.17
CA PHE A 4 27.36 -43.77 -0.75
C PHE A 4 26.12 -43.00 -0.28
N GLY A 5 26.31 -41.90 0.42
CA GLY A 5 25.26 -40.95 0.65
C GLY A 5 24.84 -40.35 -0.70
N LEU A 6 23.63 -40.71 -1.19
CA LEU A 6 22.99 -39.96 -2.28
C LEU A 6 22.84 -38.50 -1.83
N ALA A 7 23.68 -37.62 -2.36
CA ALA A 7 23.40 -36.21 -2.33
C ALA A 7 22.06 -35.99 -3.08
N ALA A 8 21.00 -35.75 -2.37
CA ALA A 8 19.74 -35.34 -2.96
C ALA A 8 20.02 -34.05 -3.74
N LEU A 9 20.13 -34.15 -5.06
CA LEU A 9 20.20 -33.03 -5.97
C LEU A 9 18.91 -32.25 -5.72
N ALA A 10 19.02 -31.10 -5.02
CA ALA A 10 17.89 -30.21 -4.82
C ALA A 10 17.31 -29.86 -6.20
N GLN A 11 16.07 -30.31 -6.46
CA GLN A 11 15.40 -30.01 -7.73
C GLN A 11 15.43 -28.50 -7.99
N PRO A 12 15.73 -28.08 -9.23
CA PRO A 12 15.82 -26.65 -9.54
C PRO A 12 14.42 -26.02 -9.33
N TYR A 13 14.29 -25.19 -8.29
CA TYR A 13 13.07 -24.38 -8.07
C TYR A 13 13.12 -23.14 -8.98
N PRO A 14 11.99 -22.71 -9.58
CA PRO A 14 10.71 -23.41 -9.67
C PRO A 14 10.67 -24.39 -10.84
N THR A 15 9.93 -25.51 -10.69
CA THR A 15 9.69 -26.52 -11.74
C THR A 15 8.25 -26.52 -12.25
N LYS A 16 7.38 -25.78 -11.60
CA LYS A 16 5.95 -25.64 -11.92
C LYS A 16 5.51 -24.17 -11.71
N PRO A 17 4.36 -23.75 -12.23
CA PRO A 17 3.84 -22.40 -12.01
C PRO A 17 3.74 -22.02 -10.53
N ILE A 18 4.02 -20.75 -10.24
CA ILE A 18 3.89 -20.16 -8.91
C ILE A 18 2.57 -19.39 -8.86
N ARG A 19 1.75 -19.66 -7.86
CA ARG A 19 0.50 -18.95 -7.59
C ARG A 19 0.77 -17.69 -6.77
N MET A 20 0.48 -16.53 -7.34
CA MET A 20 0.51 -15.25 -6.64
C MET A 20 -0.91 -14.87 -6.22
N ILE A 21 -1.21 -15.02 -4.94
CA ILE A 21 -2.46 -14.51 -4.36
C ILE A 21 -2.37 -12.99 -4.32
N VAL A 22 -3.41 -12.30 -4.81
CA VAL A 22 -3.49 -10.84 -4.86
C VAL A 22 -4.61 -10.37 -3.94
N ILE A 23 -4.25 -9.49 -3.00
CA ILE A 23 -5.14 -9.03 -1.92
C ILE A 23 -6.32 -8.16 -2.42
N SER A 24 -6.28 -7.67 -3.65
CA SER A 24 -7.27 -6.78 -4.23
C SER A 24 -8.09 -7.42 -5.36
N ALA A 25 -9.23 -6.81 -5.66
CA ALA A 25 -10.01 -7.16 -6.84
C ALA A 25 -9.24 -6.86 -8.14
N PRO A 26 -9.56 -7.56 -9.25
CA PRO A 26 -9.02 -7.22 -10.56
C PRO A 26 -9.23 -5.75 -10.92
N GLY A 27 -8.22 -5.12 -11.52
CA GLY A 27 -8.22 -3.70 -11.89
C GLY A 27 -7.90 -2.73 -10.74
N GLY A 28 -7.72 -3.22 -9.52
CA GLY A 28 -7.20 -2.41 -8.41
C GLY A 28 -5.70 -2.13 -8.54
N SER A 29 -5.19 -1.11 -7.84
CA SER A 29 -3.78 -0.71 -7.92
C SER A 29 -2.80 -1.85 -7.58
N THR A 30 -3.12 -2.65 -6.56
CA THR A 30 -2.32 -3.84 -6.22
C THR A 30 -2.37 -4.90 -7.33
N ASP A 31 -3.52 -5.10 -8.01
CA ASP A 31 -3.64 -6.05 -9.13
C ASP A 31 -2.81 -5.60 -10.34
N ILE A 32 -2.89 -4.31 -10.69
CA ILE A 32 -2.10 -3.75 -11.81
C ILE A 32 -0.61 -3.95 -11.55
N LEU A 33 -0.13 -3.64 -10.35
CA LEU A 33 1.25 -3.87 -9.94
C LEU A 33 1.59 -5.37 -9.97
N SER A 34 0.69 -6.24 -9.47
CA SER A 34 0.90 -7.70 -9.45
C SER A 34 1.08 -8.28 -10.84
N ARG A 35 0.38 -7.75 -11.85
CA ARG A 35 0.53 -8.17 -13.26
C ARG A 35 1.91 -7.81 -13.79
N ALA A 36 2.41 -6.61 -13.51
CA ALA A 36 3.75 -6.20 -13.91
C ALA A 36 4.83 -7.05 -13.21
N VAL A 37 4.69 -7.26 -11.89
CA VAL A 37 5.57 -8.12 -11.10
C VAL A 37 5.53 -9.55 -11.60
N GLY A 38 4.35 -10.12 -11.82
CA GLY A 38 4.16 -11.49 -12.28
C GLY A 38 4.80 -11.73 -13.65
N LYS A 39 4.67 -10.77 -14.58
CA LYS A 39 5.35 -10.82 -15.89
C LYS A 39 6.87 -10.87 -15.72
N SER A 40 7.45 -9.92 -14.99
CA SER A 40 8.90 -9.85 -14.78
C SER A 40 9.45 -11.07 -14.02
N MET A 41 8.73 -11.55 -13.01
CA MET A 41 9.12 -12.77 -12.29
C MET A 41 9.04 -14.01 -13.21
N THR A 42 8.05 -14.11 -14.10
CA THR A 42 7.94 -15.20 -15.09
C THR A 42 9.19 -15.25 -15.98
N GLU A 43 9.60 -14.09 -16.51
CA GLU A 43 10.80 -13.96 -17.35
C GLU A 43 12.09 -14.30 -16.57
N THR A 44 12.15 -13.94 -15.30
CA THR A 44 13.36 -14.13 -14.48
C THR A 44 13.48 -15.56 -13.94
N LEU A 45 12.34 -16.16 -13.54
CA LEU A 45 12.32 -17.48 -12.90
C LEU A 45 12.12 -18.63 -13.88
N GLY A 46 11.72 -18.35 -15.13
CA GLY A 46 11.46 -19.35 -16.16
C GLY A 46 10.18 -20.17 -15.94
N GLN A 47 9.30 -19.74 -15.03
CA GLN A 47 8.02 -20.38 -14.73
C GLN A 47 6.91 -19.35 -14.60
N THR A 48 5.72 -19.70 -15.09
CA THR A 48 4.57 -18.78 -15.07
C THR A 48 4.16 -18.40 -13.66
N ILE A 49 3.96 -17.11 -13.43
CA ILE A 49 3.30 -16.59 -12.24
C ILE A 49 1.81 -16.45 -12.53
N VAL A 50 0.99 -17.27 -11.85
CA VAL A 50 -0.47 -17.27 -12.00
C VAL A 50 -1.08 -16.36 -10.93
N LEU A 51 -1.73 -15.27 -11.34
CA LEU A 51 -2.40 -14.36 -10.42
C LEU A 51 -3.77 -14.90 -10.02
N ASP A 52 -4.01 -14.92 -8.70
CA ASP A 52 -5.28 -15.33 -8.09
C ASP A 52 -5.79 -14.21 -7.18
N ASN A 53 -6.70 -13.37 -7.70
CA ASN A 53 -7.30 -12.28 -6.95
C ASN A 53 -8.29 -12.81 -5.91
N LYS A 54 -8.04 -12.52 -4.63
CA LYS A 54 -8.90 -12.89 -3.50
C LYS A 54 -9.29 -11.65 -2.68
N PRO A 55 -10.17 -10.81 -3.22
CA PRO A 55 -10.68 -9.66 -2.47
C PRO A 55 -11.58 -10.09 -1.32
N GLY A 56 -11.77 -9.20 -0.35
CA GLY A 56 -12.72 -9.36 0.75
C GLY A 56 -12.09 -9.22 2.13
N GLY A 57 -12.90 -8.75 3.09
CA GLY A 57 -12.45 -8.49 4.46
C GLY A 57 -11.28 -7.50 4.56
N GLY A 58 -11.18 -6.52 3.64
CA GLY A 58 -10.01 -5.62 3.59
C GLY A 58 -8.68 -6.32 3.28
N GLY A 59 -8.72 -7.58 2.81
CA GLY A 59 -7.54 -8.41 2.52
C GLY A 59 -7.40 -9.63 3.43
N ILE A 60 -8.26 -9.81 4.40
CA ILE A 60 -8.21 -10.95 5.34
C ILE A 60 -8.24 -12.28 4.59
N ILE A 61 -9.12 -12.42 3.57
CA ILE A 61 -9.29 -13.69 2.82
C ILE A 61 -7.99 -14.10 2.10
N ALA A 62 -7.36 -13.16 1.39
CA ALA A 62 -6.10 -13.42 0.68
C ALA A 62 -4.97 -13.77 1.65
N THR A 63 -4.85 -13.00 2.73
CA THR A 63 -3.80 -13.15 3.72
C THR A 63 -3.93 -14.49 4.46
N GLU A 64 -5.14 -14.85 4.92
CA GLU A 64 -5.44 -16.14 5.55
C GLU A 64 -5.15 -17.32 4.60
N THR A 65 -5.59 -17.20 3.33
CA THR A 65 -5.33 -18.25 2.33
C THR A 65 -3.84 -18.52 2.17
N THR A 66 -3.02 -17.47 2.20
CA THR A 66 -1.56 -17.61 2.08
C THR A 66 -0.95 -18.15 3.37
N ALA A 67 -1.37 -17.67 4.54
CA ALA A 67 -0.87 -18.15 5.83
C ALA A 67 -1.03 -19.67 6.00
N LYS A 68 -2.11 -20.24 5.43
CA LYS A 68 -2.42 -21.68 5.48
C LYS A 68 -1.85 -22.49 4.33
N ALA A 69 -1.16 -21.88 3.37
CA ALA A 69 -0.58 -22.58 2.24
C ALA A 69 0.72 -23.31 2.62
N PRO A 70 1.09 -24.39 1.89
CA PRO A 70 2.38 -25.06 2.08
C PRO A 70 3.56 -24.09 1.91
N PRO A 71 4.60 -24.19 2.75
CA PRO A 71 5.78 -23.31 2.68
C PRO A 71 6.80 -23.80 1.63
N ASP A 72 6.34 -24.18 0.45
CA ASP A 72 7.13 -24.79 -0.63
C ASP A 72 7.57 -23.77 -1.70
N GLY A 73 7.23 -22.48 -1.51
CA GLY A 73 7.56 -21.40 -2.44
C GLY A 73 6.61 -21.27 -3.63
N TYR A 74 5.62 -22.16 -3.81
CA TYR A 74 4.69 -22.13 -4.93
C TYR A 74 3.39 -21.34 -4.65
N THR A 75 3.23 -20.83 -3.44
CA THR A 75 2.18 -19.87 -3.10
C THR A 75 2.83 -18.65 -2.45
N ILE A 76 2.59 -17.48 -3.03
CA ILE A 76 3.09 -16.19 -2.55
C ILE A 76 1.93 -15.19 -2.51
N LEU A 77 2.05 -14.14 -1.70
CA LEU A 77 1.05 -13.09 -1.52
C LEU A 77 1.61 -11.74 -1.98
N MET A 78 0.95 -11.11 -2.93
CA MET A 78 1.11 -9.68 -3.14
C MET A 78 0.19 -8.95 -2.17
N SER A 79 0.79 -8.46 -1.10
CA SER A 79 0.14 -7.75 -0.01
C SER A 79 0.27 -6.24 -0.16
N ASN A 80 -0.42 -5.50 0.69
CA ASN A 80 -0.38 -4.05 0.74
C ASN A 80 -0.52 -3.54 2.19
N THR A 81 -0.63 -2.23 2.34
CA THR A 81 -0.73 -1.53 3.64
C THR A 81 -1.78 -2.11 4.58
N SER A 82 -2.87 -2.73 4.07
CA SER A 82 -3.89 -3.32 4.93
C SER A 82 -3.35 -4.43 5.82
N HIS A 83 -2.30 -5.15 5.39
CA HIS A 83 -1.62 -6.15 6.21
C HIS A 83 -1.11 -5.58 7.55
N SER A 84 -0.68 -4.32 7.55
CA SER A 84 -0.21 -3.63 8.76
C SER A 84 -1.31 -2.90 9.53
N VAL A 85 -2.42 -2.58 8.89
CA VAL A 85 -3.55 -1.85 9.50
C VAL A 85 -4.52 -2.78 10.20
N LEU A 86 -4.87 -3.92 9.57
CA LEU A 86 -5.88 -4.86 10.04
C LEU A 86 -5.68 -5.35 11.48
N PRO A 87 -4.44 -5.61 11.96
CA PRO A 87 -4.22 -6.01 13.35
C PRO A 87 -4.71 -5.01 14.40
N SER A 88 -4.81 -3.73 14.02
CA SER A 88 -5.27 -2.66 14.91
C SER A 88 -6.78 -2.41 14.81
N LEU A 89 -7.40 -2.81 13.70
CA LEU A 89 -8.83 -2.62 13.46
C LEU A 89 -9.69 -3.78 13.94
N HIS A 90 -9.12 -5.00 13.98
CA HIS A 90 -9.85 -6.22 14.36
C HIS A 90 -9.34 -6.78 15.68
N ALA A 91 -10.25 -7.10 16.58
CA ALA A 91 -9.92 -7.73 17.87
C ALA A 91 -9.30 -9.13 17.69
N LYS A 92 -9.63 -9.82 16.59
CA LYS A 92 -9.11 -11.16 16.27
C LYS A 92 -9.00 -11.33 14.76
N LEU A 93 -7.80 -11.67 14.29
CA LEU A 93 -7.54 -12.10 12.91
C LEU A 93 -7.35 -13.61 12.86
N PRO A 94 -7.67 -14.29 11.74
CA PRO A 94 -7.45 -15.73 11.57
C PRO A 94 -5.98 -16.10 11.28
N TYR A 95 -5.06 -15.15 11.42
CA TYR A 95 -3.61 -15.29 11.20
C TYR A 95 -2.84 -14.28 12.08
N ASP A 96 -1.57 -14.59 12.34
CA ASP A 96 -0.60 -13.64 12.92
C ASP A 96 0.14 -12.92 11.76
N PRO A 97 0.07 -11.59 11.64
CA PRO A 97 0.64 -10.85 10.50
C PRO A 97 2.17 -10.91 10.43
N ILE A 98 2.83 -11.36 11.48
CA ILE A 98 4.29 -11.50 11.53
C ILE A 98 4.73 -12.96 11.53
N LYS A 99 4.10 -13.80 12.36
CA LYS A 99 4.59 -15.17 12.58
C LYS A 99 4.21 -16.13 11.46
N ASP A 100 3.09 -15.89 10.79
CA ASP A 100 2.57 -16.78 9.76
C ASP A 100 3.13 -16.49 8.35
N PHE A 101 4.09 -15.55 8.26
CA PHE A 101 4.68 -15.13 6.97
C PHE A 101 6.20 -15.09 7.02
N ALA A 102 6.79 -15.35 5.85
CA ALA A 102 8.17 -15.06 5.51
C ALA A 102 8.19 -13.89 4.51
N PRO A 103 8.54 -12.65 4.93
CA PRO A 103 8.65 -11.52 4.04
C PRO A 103 9.71 -11.78 2.96
N VAL A 104 9.39 -11.42 1.71
CA VAL A 104 10.30 -11.57 0.56
C VAL A 104 10.94 -10.22 0.23
N SER A 105 10.13 -9.22 -0.07
CA SER A 105 10.58 -7.85 -0.39
C SER A 105 9.44 -6.86 -0.35
N LEU A 106 9.71 -5.64 0.05
CA LEU A 106 8.95 -4.49 -0.40
C LEU A 106 9.06 -4.41 -1.92
N VAL A 107 8.00 -4.00 -2.62
CA VAL A 107 7.96 -3.98 -4.09
C VAL A 107 7.73 -2.57 -4.62
N ALA A 108 6.81 -1.84 -3.99
CA ALA A 108 6.49 -0.48 -4.37
C ALA A 108 5.98 0.33 -3.19
N LEU A 109 6.28 1.63 -3.23
CA LEU A 109 5.61 2.66 -2.48
C LEU A 109 4.69 3.44 -3.41
N THR A 110 3.48 3.73 -2.95
CA THR A 110 2.53 4.56 -3.68
C THR A 110 2.23 5.79 -2.85
N HIS A 111 2.47 6.95 -3.43
CA HIS A 111 2.17 8.22 -2.78
C HIS A 111 0.66 8.51 -2.83
N SER A 112 0.13 9.09 -1.76
CA SER A 112 -1.21 9.66 -1.74
C SER A 112 -1.10 11.18 -1.77
N LEU A 113 -2.00 11.83 -2.51
CA LEU A 113 -2.09 13.28 -2.59
C LEU A 113 -3.22 13.77 -1.68
N LEU A 114 -2.97 14.81 -0.90
CA LEU A 114 -4.00 15.61 -0.27
C LEU A 114 -4.60 16.52 -1.34
N LEU A 115 -5.83 16.22 -1.73
CA LEU A 115 -6.55 16.93 -2.77
C LEU A 115 -7.66 17.77 -2.17
N VAL A 116 -7.91 18.93 -2.80
CA VAL A 116 -9.07 19.78 -2.54
C VAL A 116 -9.76 20.17 -3.83
N ASN A 117 -11.06 20.56 -3.73
CA ASN A 117 -11.73 21.22 -4.84
C ASN A 117 -11.10 22.59 -5.08
N PRO A 118 -10.83 23.01 -6.34
CA PRO A 118 -10.22 24.31 -6.65
C PRO A 118 -11.02 25.53 -6.17
N GLN A 119 -12.34 25.40 -5.94
CA GLN A 119 -13.20 26.45 -5.40
C GLN A 119 -12.95 26.70 -3.90
N LEU A 120 -12.36 25.75 -3.18
CA LEU A 120 -11.97 25.97 -1.80
C LEU A 120 -10.83 27.02 -1.76
N PRO A 121 -10.96 28.11 -0.96
CA PRO A 121 -10.02 29.22 -0.96
C PRO A 121 -8.74 28.91 -0.17
N VAL A 122 -8.09 27.77 -0.50
CA VAL A 122 -6.83 27.33 0.12
C VAL A 122 -5.83 26.89 -0.96
N LYS A 123 -4.55 27.21 -0.75
CA LYS A 123 -3.45 26.91 -1.70
C LYS A 123 -2.40 25.98 -1.12
N ASN A 124 -2.42 25.73 0.18
CA ASN A 124 -1.47 24.88 0.89
C ASN A 124 -2.10 24.23 2.13
N VAL A 125 -1.36 23.33 2.76
CA VAL A 125 -1.83 22.58 3.94
C VAL A 125 -2.11 23.51 5.12
N LYS A 126 -1.28 24.55 5.33
CA LYS A 126 -1.45 25.49 6.42
C LYS A 126 -2.80 26.22 6.31
N GLU A 127 -3.12 26.74 5.12
CA GLU A 127 -4.39 27.43 4.87
C GLU A 127 -5.60 26.51 5.05
N LEU A 128 -5.49 25.22 4.64
CA LEU A 128 -6.53 24.23 4.89
C LEU A 128 -6.75 23.99 6.39
N ILE A 129 -5.67 23.87 7.16
CA ILE A 129 -5.74 23.71 8.61
C ILE A 129 -6.34 24.95 9.28
N ASP A 130 -5.93 26.14 8.88
CA ASP A 130 -6.43 27.40 9.42
C ASP A 130 -7.93 27.56 9.12
N LEU A 131 -8.37 27.22 7.91
CA LEU A 131 -9.79 27.20 7.54
C LEU A 131 -10.60 26.19 8.38
N ALA A 132 -10.05 24.99 8.57
CA ALA A 132 -10.71 23.95 9.38
C ALA A 132 -10.82 24.35 10.86
N ARG A 133 -9.84 25.10 11.37
CA ARG A 133 -9.89 25.68 12.74
C ARG A 133 -10.91 26.78 12.87
N ALA A 134 -11.01 27.66 11.85
CA ALA A 134 -11.98 28.75 11.83
C ALA A 134 -13.42 28.23 11.67
N GLN A 135 -13.62 27.08 11.10
CA GLN A 135 -14.93 26.49 10.79
C GLN A 135 -15.03 25.02 11.26
N PRO A 136 -15.00 24.75 12.59
CA PRO A 136 -15.02 23.39 13.10
C PRO A 136 -16.27 22.61 12.65
N GLY A 137 -16.10 21.43 12.05
CA GLY A 137 -17.20 20.56 11.59
C GLY A 137 -17.91 21.03 10.33
N LYS A 138 -17.42 22.09 9.64
CA LYS A 138 -18.02 22.55 8.39
C LYS A 138 -17.36 21.97 7.15
N LEU A 139 -16.09 21.57 7.23
CA LEU A 139 -15.42 20.89 6.14
C LEU A 139 -15.68 19.39 6.21
N ASN A 140 -15.87 18.77 5.03
CA ASN A 140 -16.06 17.34 4.87
C ASN A 140 -14.90 16.74 4.11
N TYR A 141 -14.54 15.49 4.45
CA TYR A 141 -13.60 14.73 3.65
C TYR A 141 -14.24 13.45 3.10
N ALA A 142 -13.91 13.11 1.85
CA ALA A 142 -14.31 11.83 1.28
C ALA A 142 -13.39 10.73 1.76
N SER A 143 -13.95 9.60 2.21
CA SER A 143 -13.22 8.38 2.47
C SER A 143 -13.80 7.20 1.68
N GLY A 144 -12.98 6.15 1.49
CA GLY A 144 -13.45 4.85 1.02
C GLY A 144 -13.84 3.94 2.19
N THR A 145 -13.44 2.67 2.09
CA THR A 145 -13.59 1.70 3.18
C THR A 145 -12.82 2.15 4.42
N THR A 146 -13.34 1.78 5.60
CA THR A 146 -12.67 1.98 6.88
C THR A 146 -11.25 1.42 6.84
N GLY A 147 -10.27 2.21 7.32
CA GLY A 147 -8.85 1.84 7.26
C GLY A 147 -8.16 2.02 5.91
N ALA A 148 -8.87 2.42 4.84
CA ALA A 148 -8.23 2.81 3.59
C ALA A 148 -7.40 4.09 3.78
N SER A 149 -6.41 4.31 2.89
CA SER A 149 -5.47 5.44 2.99
C SER A 149 -6.16 6.80 3.08
N ALA A 150 -7.29 7.00 2.41
CA ALA A 150 -8.08 8.23 2.48
C ALA A 150 -8.66 8.47 3.89
N HIS A 151 -9.24 7.44 4.50
CA HIS A 151 -9.77 7.53 5.86
C HIS A 151 -8.64 7.76 6.85
N PHE A 152 -7.62 6.89 6.78
CA PHE A 152 -6.48 6.96 7.70
C PHE A 152 -5.74 8.31 7.61
N GLY A 153 -5.52 8.81 6.41
CA GLY A 153 -4.85 10.10 6.19
C GLY A 153 -5.62 11.28 6.74
N ALA A 154 -6.93 11.30 6.54
CA ALA A 154 -7.76 12.37 7.07
C ALA A 154 -7.83 12.33 8.62
N GLU A 155 -7.99 11.15 9.22
CA GLU A 155 -8.00 11.01 10.68
C GLU A 155 -6.63 11.36 11.30
N LEU A 156 -5.52 10.97 10.66
CA LEU A 156 -4.20 11.38 11.10
C LEU A 156 -4.00 12.91 11.01
N LEU A 157 -4.45 13.53 9.91
CA LEU A 157 -4.41 14.98 9.75
C LEU A 157 -5.23 15.68 10.84
N LYS A 158 -6.46 15.22 11.09
CA LYS A 158 -7.33 15.75 12.15
C LYS A 158 -6.67 15.67 13.53
N LEU A 159 -6.08 14.50 13.84
CA LEU A 159 -5.39 14.26 15.11
C LEU A 159 -4.20 15.21 15.28
N MET A 160 -3.30 15.27 14.29
CA MET A 160 -2.06 16.06 14.38
C MET A 160 -2.32 17.56 14.34
N ALA A 161 -3.25 18.02 13.50
CA ALA A 161 -3.61 19.43 13.37
C ALA A 161 -4.61 19.92 14.43
N LYS A 162 -5.23 18.99 15.20
CA LYS A 162 -6.30 19.25 16.18
C LYS A 162 -7.47 20.03 15.54
N VAL A 163 -7.98 19.52 14.42
CA VAL A 163 -9.09 20.09 13.67
C VAL A 163 -10.26 19.12 13.59
N ASN A 164 -11.48 19.68 13.44
CA ASN A 164 -12.69 18.88 13.22
C ASN A 164 -13.13 18.98 11.76
N ILE A 165 -12.92 17.87 11.01
CA ILE A 165 -13.37 17.71 9.62
C ILE A 165 -14.22 16.43 9.59
N VAL A 166 -15.41 16.48 8.98
CA VAL A 166 -16.41 15.42 9.03
C VAL A 166 -16.16 14.40 7.93
N GLN A 167 -16.27 13.11 8.27
CA GLN A 167 -16.16 12.02 7.30
C GLN A 167 -17.44 11.86 6.49
N VAL A 168 -17.31 11.69 5.17
CA VAL A 168 -18.38 11.24 4.28
C VAL A 168 -17.88 9.99 3.53
N PRO A 169 -18.45 8.80 3.81
CA PRO A 169 -18.00 7.55 3.20
C PRO A 169 -18.56 7.39 1.78
N TYR A 170 -17.71 6.91 0.86
CA TYR A 170 -18.06 6.58 -0.52
C TYR A 170 -17.62 5.17 -0.90
N LYS A 171 -18.27 4.60 -1.90
CA LYS A 171 -17.87 3.28 -2.43
C LYS A 171 -16.67 3.42 -3.37
N GLY A 172 -15.45 3.30 -2.80
CA GLY A 172 -14.20 3.29 -3.55
C GLY A 172 -13.74 4.67 -4.05
N THR A 173 -12.55 4.70 -4.65
CA THR A 173 -11.85 5.92 -5.07
C THR A 173 -12.61 6.72 -6.13
N ALA A 174 -13.34 6.06 -7.04
CA ALA A 174 -14.11 6.74 -8.07
C ALA A 174 -15.22 7.63 -7.47
N GLY A 175 -15.96 7.11 -6.48
CA GLY A 175 -16.99 7.89 -5.78
C GLY A 175 -16.39 9.07 -5.01
N GLN A 176 -15.24 8.89 -4.35
CA GLN A 176 -14.51 9.96 -3.66
C GLN A 176 -14.13 11.09 -4.61
N LEU A 177 -13.55 10.74 -5.76
CA LEU A 177 -13.14 11.72 -6.78
C LEU A 177 -14.33 12.48 -7.37
N THR A 178 -15.42 11.78 -7.68
CA THR A 178 -16.64 12.41 -8.19
C THR A 178 -17.19 13.43 -7.21
N ALA A 179 -17.34 13.06 -5.94
CA ALA A 179 -17.85 13.94 -4.90
C ALA A 179 -16.93 15.15 -4.65
N LEU A 180 -15.60 14.94 -4.68
CA LEU A 180 -14.62 16.00 -4.51
C LEU A 180 -14.64 17.00 -5.69
N ILE A 181 -14.77 16.50 -6.93
CA ILE A 181 -14.90 17.33 -8.13
C ILE A 181 -16.21 18.11 -8.10
N ALA A 182 -17.31 17.50 -7.66
CA ALA A 182 -18.61 18.16 -7.51
C ALA A 182 -18.69 19.12 -6.32
N ASN A 183 -17.62 19.25 -5.51
CA ASN A 183 -17.56 20.04 -4.29
C ASN A 183 -18.59 19.65 -3.19
N GLU A 184 -19.06 18.38 -3.24
CA GLU A 184 -19.89 17.81 -2.16
C GLU A 184 -19.08 17.62 -0.88
N VAL A 185 -17.77 17.35 -1.04
CA VAL A 185 -16.77 17.32 0.02
C VAL A 185 -15.59 18.23 -0.35
N GLN A 186 -14.87 18.74 0.65
CA GLN A 186 -13.83 19.74 0.43
C GLN A 186 -12.44 19.15 0.24
N MET A 187 -12.17 17.97 0.82
CA MET A 187 -10.85 17.33 0.72
C MET A 187 -10.94 15.81 0.65
N SER A 188 -9.87 15.20 0.17
CA SER A 188 -9.64 13.75 0.27
C SER A 188 -8.15 13.43 0.11
N PHE A 189 -7.71 12.31 0.67
CA PHE A 189 -6.45 11.68 0.28
C PHE A 189 -6.73 10.64 -0.79
N VAL A 190 -6.05 10.77 -1.93
CA VAL A 190 -6.23 9.86 -3.08
C VAL A 190 -4.87 9.40 -3.56
N THR A 191 -4.73 8.12 -3.91
CA THR A 191 -3.47 7.60 -4.47
C THR A 191 -3.10 8.33 -5.75
N MET A 192 -1.83 8.61 -5.94
CA MET A 192 -1.32 9.42 -7.04
C MET A 192 -1.76 8.94 -8.42
N PRO A 193 -1.76 7.64 -8.77
CA PRO A 193 -2.23 7.18 -10.07
C PRO A 193 -3.68 7.60 -10.39
N SER A 194 -4.55 7.56 -9.38
CA SER A 194 -5.96 7.97 -9.53
C SER A 194 -6.14 9.49 -9.51
N ALA A 195 -5.24 10.21 -8.85
CA ALA A 195 -5.32 11.65 -8.64
C ALA A 195 -4.79 12.46 -9.84
N LEU A 196 -3.65 12.02 -10.41
CA LEU A 196 -2.91 12.77 -11.45
C LEU A 196 -3.76 13.21 -12.65
N PRO A 197 -4.63 12.37 -13.24
CA PRO A 197 -5.46 12.80 -14.37
C PRO A 197 -6.38 13.98 -14.03
N HIS A 198 -6.83 14.09 -12.79
CA HIS A 198 -7.71 15.17 -12.33
C HIS A 198 -6.92 16.43 -11.95
N VAL A 199 -5.73 16.26 -11.38
CA VAL A 199 -4.83 17.37 -11.07
C VAL A 199 -4.31 18.02 -12.34
N ASN A 200 -3.83 17.23 -13.29
CA ASN A 200 -3.32 17.72 -14.58
C ASN A 200 -4.40 18.41 -15.42
N ALA A 201 -5.67 17.97 -15.30
CA ALA A 201 -6.81 18.61 -15.95
C ALA A 201 -7.35 19.84 -15.18
N GLY A 202 -6.72 20.24 -14.06
CA GLY A 202 -7.14 21.38 -13.23
C GLY A 202 -8.48 21.17 -12.50
N ARG A 203 -9.04 19.95 -12.52
CA ARG A 203 -10.31 19.64 -11.84
C ARG A 203 -10.17 19.53 -10.34
N LEU A 204 -8.98 19.19 -9.85
CA LEU A 204 -8.61 19.13 -8.44
C LEU A 204 -7.28 19.82 -8.21
N ARG A 205 -7.07 20.34 -7.01
CA ARG A 205 -5.79 20.90 -6.57
C ARG A 205 -5.13 19.97 -5.57
N ALA A 206 -3.86 19.60 -5.85
CA ALA A 206 -3.02 18.92 -4.89
C ALA A 206 -2.35 19.94 -3.96
N LEU A 207 -2.50 19.77 -2.65
CA LEU A 207 -1.87 20.63 -1.65
C LEU A 207 -0.55 20.04 -1.14
N ALA A 208 -0.46 18.73 -1.01
CA ALA A 208 0.73 18.06 -0.49
C ALA A 208 0.72 16.55 -0.79
N ILE A 209 1.88 15.93 -0.62
CA ILE A 209 2.08 14.48 -0.66
C ILE A 209 1.95 13.93 0.76
N GLY A 210 1.17 12.86 0.91
CA GLY A 210 0.91 12.22 2.21
C GLY A 210 2.04 11.29 2.69
N SER A 211 3.07 11.04 1.90
CA SER A 211 4.23 10.22 2.26
C SER A 211 5.32 11.07 2.92
N PRO A 212 6.29 10.44 3.60
CA PRO A 212 7.36 11.17 4.31
C PRO A 212 8.36 11.85 3.37
N ARG A 213 8.38 11.46 2.08
CA ARG A 213 9.27 12.01 1.04
C ARG A 213 8.45 12.53 -0.12
N ARG A 214 8.97 13.54 -0.82
CA ARG A 214 8.41 14.01 -2.08
C ARG A 214 8.47 12.92 -3.14
N SER A 215 7.55 12.99 -4.10
CA SER A 215 7.56 12.08 -5.25
C SER A 215 8.43 12.64 -6.36
N PRO A 216 9.24 11.82 -7.04
CA PRO A 216 9.94 12.24 -8.26
C PRO A 216 8.99 12.72 -9.37
N THR A 217 7.74 12.24 -9.38
CA THR A 217 6.70 12.65 -10.35
C THR A 217 6.19 14.08 -10.11
N LEU A 218 6.23 14.54 -8.85
CA LEU A 218 5.80 15.88 -8.43
C LEU A 218 6.84 16.49 -7.47
N PRO A 219 8.05 16.79 -7.95
CA PRO A 219 9.19 17.19 -7.10
C PRO A 219 8.95 18.52 -6.37
N ASP A 220 8.14 19.41 -6.94
CA ASP A 220 7.85 20.72 -6.37
C ASP A 220 6.71 20.68 -5.33
N LEU A 221 5.90 19.58 -5.31
CA LEU A 221 4.82 19.47 -4.36
C LEU A 221 5.38 19.03 -2.98
N PRO A 222 5.20 19.84 -1.92
CA PRO A 222 5.72 19.50 -0.59
C PRO A 222 4.98 18.29 -0.02
N THR A 223 5.57 17.66 0.98
CA THR A 223 4.87 16.67 1.81
C THR A 223 4.02 17.37 2.87
N VAL A 224 3.02 16.65 3.41
CA VAL A 224 2.24 17.15 4.56
C VAL A 224 3.17 17.35 5.78
N ALA A 225 4.19 16.50 5.93
CA ALA A 225 5.20 16.64 6.98
C ALA A 225 6.00 17.95 6.87
N GLU A 226 6.48 18.27 5.66
CA GLU A 226 7.18 19.55 5.37
C GLU A 226 6.25 20.77 5.54
N SER A 227 4.95 20.57 5.40
CA SER A 227 3.93 21.64 5.47
C SER A 227 3.43 21.93 6.89
N GLY A 228 4.14 21.47 7.94
CA GLY A 228 3.87 21.81 9.33
C GLY A 228 3.30 20.69 10.20
N LEU A 229 3.24 19.45 9.69
CA LEU A 229 2.85 18.27 10.46
C LEU A 229 3.98 17.21 10.46
N PRO A 230 5.11 17.48 11.14
CA PRO A 230 6.27 16.58 11.12
C PRO A 230 5.90 15.19 11.61
N GLY A 231 6.36 14.16 10.87
CA GLY A 231 6.02 12.75 11.13
C GLY A 231 4.70 12.29 10.48
N PHE A 232 4.00 13.15 9.76
CA PHE A 232 2.85 12.72 8.95
C PHE A 232 3.31 11.76 7.86
N ASP A 233 2.73 10.57 7.82
CA ASP A 233 3.00 9.55 6.80
C ASP A 233 1.79 8.62 6.63
N ILE A 234 1.24 8.61 5.43
CA ILE A 234 0.19 7.71 4.97
C ILE A 234 0.58 7.01 3.67
N GLY A 235 1.87 6.87 3.43
CA GLY A 235 2.39 6.15 2.27
C GLY A 235 1.78 4.75 2.20
N ALA A 236 1.25 4.40 1.04
CA ALA A 236 0.80 3.05 0.78
C ALA A 236 1.98 2.22 0.26
N TRP A 237 2.05 0.96 0.68
CA TRP A 237 3.06 0.04 0.23
C TRP A 237 2.45 -1.21 -0.39
N ASN A 238 3.18 -1.85 -1.29
CA ASN A 238 2.94 -3.19 -1.77
C ASN A 238 4.20 -4.02 -1.58
N GLY A 239 4.04 -5.26 -1.17
CA GLY A 239 5.17 -6.15 -0.91
C GLY A 239 4.80 -7.62 -1.06
N LEU A 240 5.82 -8.42 -1.32
CA LEU A 240 5.69 -9.85 -1.53
C LEU A 240 5.98 -10.61 -0.24
N LEU A 241 5.06 -11.50 0.13
CA LEU A 241 5.16 -12.39 1.29
C LEU A 241 5.04 -13.85 0.85
N ALA A 242 5.65 -14.75 1.58
CA ALA A 242 5.44 -16.19 1.47
C ALA A 242 4.91 -16.75 2.80
N PRO A 243 4.37 -17.97 2.84
CA PRO A 243 4.01 -18.65 4.10
C PRO A 243 5.21 -18.80 5.03
N ALA A 244 4.99 -18.74 6.33
CA ALA A 244 6.02 -19.01 7.32
C ALA A 244 6.64 -20.40 7.12
N GLY A 245 7.95 -20.53 7.36
CA GLY A 245 8.67 -21.77 7.14
C GLY A 245 9.11 -22.02 5.69
N THR A 246 8.81 -21.11 4.76
CA THR A 246 9.38 -21.19 3.40
C THR A 246 10.91 -21.13 3.49
N PRO A 247 11.64 -22.09 2.87
CA PRO A 247 13.08 -22.20 2.97
C PRO A 247 13.80 -20.90 2.57
N PRO A 248 14.82 -20.46 3.32
CA PRO A 248 15.55 -19.21 3.05
C PRO A 248 16.11 -19.11 1.63
N ALA A 249 16.55 -20.23 1.04
CA ALA A 249 17.05 -20.26 -0.34
C ALA A 249 15.95 -19.90 -1.37
N LEU A 250 14.68 -20.29 -1.12
CA LEU A 250 13.56 -19.94 -1.98
C LEU A 250 13.18 -18.45 -1.80
N ILE A 251 13.19 -17.96 -0.55
CA ILE A 251 12.97 -16.52 -0.26
C ILE A 251 14.03 -15.69 -0.98
N ALA A 252 15.31 -16.07 -0.89
CA ALA A 252 16.40 -15.36 -1.57
C ALA A 252 16.22 -15.34 -3.11
N LYS A 253 15.76 -16.45 -3.69
CA LYS A 253 15.50 -16.53 -5.14
C LYS A 253 14.33 -15.65 -5.57
N LEU A 254 13.24 -15.63 -4.81
CA LEU A 254 12.09 -14.75 -5.03
C LEU A 254 12.48 -13.28 -4.87
N ASN A 255 13.25 -12.95 -3.82
CA ASN A 255 13.77 -11.60 -3.58
C ASN A 255 14.64 -11.13 -4.75
N ALA A 256 15.58 -11.94 -5.22
CA ALA A 256 16.43 -11.60 -6.36
C ALA A 256 15.62 -11.29 -7.64
N ALA A 257 14.50 -11.98 -7.87
CA ALA A 257 13.61 -11.68 -9.00
C ALA A 257 12.92 -10.31 -8.84
N ILE A 258 12.54 -9.92 -7.62
CA ILE A 258 12.00 -8.57 -7.33
C ILE A 258 13.07 -7.51 -7.51
N VAL A 259 14.28 -7.72 -6.95
CA VAL A 259 15.40 -6.76 -7.10
C VAL A 259 15.70 -6.50 -8.58
N LYS A 260 15.75 -7.55 -9.41
CA LYS A 260 15.98 -7.41 -10.85
C LYS A 260 14.92 -6.53 -11.52
N MET A 261 13.65 -6.74 -11.19
CA MET A 261 12.54 -5.94 -11.71
C MET A 261 12.62 -4.47 -11.26
N THR A 262 12.83 -4.26 -9.96
CA THR A 262 12.82 -2.92 -9.38
C THR A 262 14.06 -2.10 -9.72
N THR A 263 15.11 -2.72 -10.23
CA THR A 263 16.32 -2.03 -10.72
C THR A 263 16.29 -1.76 -12.23
N ASP A 264 15.33 -2.38 -12.97
CA ASP A 264 15.19 -2.13 -14.43
C ASP A 264 14.72 -0.69 -14.71
N PRO A 265 15.49 0.11 -15.48
CA PRO A 265 15.18 1.53 -15.70
C PRO A 265 13.82 1.75 -16.39
N VAL A 266 13.47 0.91 -17.36
CA VAL A 266 12.22 1.04 -18.14
C VAL A 266 11.01 0.77 -17.23
N THR A 267 11.09 -0.27 -16.41
CA THR A 267 10.05 -0.62 -15.45
C THR A 267 9.89 0.46 -14.39
N LYS A 268 10.99 1.03 -13.90
CA LYS A 268 10.98 2.17 -12.95
C LYS A 268 10.31 3.40 -13.53
N GLU A 269 10.69 3.79 -14.73
CA GLU A 269 10.12 4.96 -15.39
C GLU A 269 8.62 4.79 -15.62
N HIS A 270 8.20 3.62 -16.10
CA HIS A 270 6.78 3.31 -16.27
C HIS A 270 6.00 3.38 -14.95
N ALA A 271 6.50 2.78 -13.87
CA ALA A 271 5.87 2.85 -12.56
C ALA A 271 5.81 4.29 -12.03
N SER A 272 6.91 5.04 -12.17
CA SER A 272 7.00 6.44 -11.74
C SER A 272 6.00 7.33 -12.47
N SER A 273 5.83 7.16 -13.79
CA SER A 273 4.83 7.92 -14.57
C SER A 273 3.40 7.68 -14.08
N GLN A 274 3.17 6.55 -13.41
CA GLN A 274 1.89 6.20 -12.78
C GLN A 274 1.84 6.53 -11.27
N GLY A 275 2.84 7.21 -10.73
CA GLY A 275 2.88 7.63 -9.33
C GLY A 275 3.22 6.52 -8.34
N ALA A 276 3.82 5.43 -8.80
CA ALA A 276 4.37 4.35 -7.98
C ALA A 276 5.91 4.40 -8.02
N GLU A 277 6.55 4.35 -6.86
CA GLU A 277 8.00 4.23 -6.72
C GLU A 277 8.35 2.76 -6.51
N LEU A 278 8.98 2.12 -7.50
CA LEU A 278 9.50 0.77 -7.34
C LEU A 278 10.70 0.78 -6.41
N ILE A 279 10.67 -0.12 -5.44
CA ILE A 279 11.69 -0.29 -4.42
C ILE A 279 11.87 -1.77 -4.13
N SER A 280 13.06 -2.15 -3.71
CA SER A 280 13.30 -3.48 -3.16
C SER A 280 14.16 -3.35 -1.92
N ASP A 281 14.00 -4.29 -1.02
CA ASP A 281 14.75 -4.42 0.20
C ASP A 281 15.07 -5.89 0.49
N THR A 282 15.84 -6.13 1.52
CA THR A 282 16.09 -7.48 2.01
C THR A 282 14.88 -8.01 2.78
N PRO A 283 14.70 -9.33 2.90
CA PRO A 283 13.66 -9.92 3.74
C PRO A 283 13.68 -9.42 5.19
N GLN A 284 14.87 -9.13 5.73
CA GLN A 284 15.06 -8.61 7.07
C GLN A 284 14.58 -7.16 7.21
N GLU A 285 14.94 -6.30 6.25
CA GLU A 285 14.47 -4.90 6.19
C GLU A 285 12.96 -4.84 6.01
N PHE A 286 12.40 -5.67 5.13
CA PHE A 286 10.94 -5.71 4.94
C PHE A 286 10.22 -6.21 6.20
N THR A 287 10.78 -7.18 6.91
CA THR A 287 10.24 -7.62 8.22
C THR A 287 10.22 -6.46 9.22
N ALA A 288 11.33 -5.72 9.32
CA ALA A 288 11.43 -4.57 10.21
C ALA A 288 10.44 -3.46 9.81
N TYR A 289 10.30 -3.22 8.50
CA TYR A 289 9.34 -2.26 7.96
C TYR A 289 7.89 -2.63 8.33
N ILE A 290 7.45 -3.87 8.11
CA ILE A 290 6.10 -4.33 8.48
C ILE A 290 5.84 -4.14 9.98
N LYS A 291 6.78 -4.52 10.85
CA LYS A 291 6.66 -4.34 12.31
C LYS A 291 6.50 -2.87 12.68
N ALA A 292 7.31 -1.99 12.10
CA ALA A 292 7.22 -0.55 12.33
C ALA A 292 5.87 0.02 11.86
N GLN A 293 5.36 -0.43 10.69
CA GLN A 293 4.07 -0.02 10.19
C GLN A 293 2.92 -0.47 11.11
N ILE A 294 2.93 -1.73 11.58
CA ILE A 294 1.91 -2.23 12.52
C ILE A 294 1.91 -1.39 13.80
N ALA A 295 3.08 -1.11 14.38
CA ALA A 295 3.20 -0.30 15.59
C ALA A 295 2.67 1.14 15.36
N ARG A 296 3.01 1.75 14.23
CA ARG A 296 2.55 3.07 13.86
C ARG A 296 1.02 3.12 13.69
N PHE A 297 0.45 2.18 12.93
CA PHE A 297 -0.99 2.12 12.71
C PHE A 297 -1.75 1.87 14.02
N ALA A 298 -1.22 1.05 14.92
CA ALA A 298 -1.81 0.83 16.24
C ALA A 298 -1.90 2.13 17.06
N GLN A 299 -0.87 2.98 17.03
CA GLN A 299 -0.89 4.27 17.71
C GLN A 299 -1.98 5.19 17.15
N VAL A 300 -2.09 5.27 15.81
CA VAL A 300 -3.09 6.13 15.17
C VAL A 300 -4.51 5.62 15.40
N VAL A 301 -4.76 4.32 15.22
CA VAL A 301 -6.07 3.70 15.48
C VAL A 301 -6.50 3.92 16.93
N LYS A 302 -5.58 3.75 17.88
CA LYS A 302 -5.86 4.03 19.31
C LYS A 302 -6.20 5.50 19.56
N ALA A 303 -5.47 6.42 18.92
CA ALA A 303 -5.66 7.86 19.13
C ALA A 303 -6.90 8.42 18.44
N THR A 304 -7.31 7.84 17.30
CA THR A 304 -8.47 8.28 16.52
C THR A 304 -9.75 7.53 16.87
N GLY A 305 -9.65 6.41 17.59
CA GLY A 305 -10.80 5.55 17.90
C GLY A 305 -11.37 4.80 16.70
N MET A 306 -10.66 4.75 15.56
CA MET A 306 -11.09 3.98 14.38
C MET A 306 -11.31 2.50 14.73
N ARG A 307 -12.38 1.94 14.19
CA ARG A 307 -12.70 0.50 14.31
C ARG A 307 -13.16 -0.03 12.96
N ALA A 308 -12.89 -1.29 12.68
CA ALA A 308 -13.60 -2.00 11.64
C ALA A 308 -15.02 -2.25 12.14
N ASP A 309 -16.00 -1.80 11.41
CA ASP A 309 -17.42 -2.06 11.71
C ASP A 309 -17.74 -3.54 11.48
#